data_845ce614ac3f04d947cb4fd759426e64
#
_entry.id   845ce614ac3f04d947cb4fd759426e64
#
_cell.length_a   1.000
_cell.length_b   1.000
_cell.length_c   1.000
_cell.angle_alpha   90.00
_cell.angle_beta   90.00
_cell.angle_gamma   90.00
#
_symmetry.space_group_name_H-M   'P 1'
#
loop_
_entity.id
_entity.type
_entity.pdbx_description
1 polymer ?
#
loop_
_entity_poly.entity_id
_entity_poly.type
_entity_poly.pdbx_seq_one_letter_code
_entity_poly.pdbx_strand_id
1 'polypeptide(L)'
;MKKTASLLVVLAALFTMSSTFSAEAPKFGADRHVARGMACASCHGPDGKSPEYPDQETCLKCHQKDALIEKTKAIGPVNPHKAPHNGECTLCHLQH
;
A
#
# COMPACT_ATOMS: atom_id res chain seq x y z
N MET A 1 8.74 -65.77 -31.46
CA MET A 1 9.49 -64.46 -31.40
C MET A 1 8.50 -63.39 -31.14
N LYS A 2 8.41 -62.97 -29.89
CA LYS A 2 7.54 -61.85 -29.47
C LYS A 2 8.44 -60.67 -29.11
N LYS A 3 8.37 -59.65 -29.94
CA LYS A 3 9.07 -58.41 -29.68
C LYS A 3 8.20 -57.57 -28.74
N THR A 4 8.58 -57.50 -27.50
CA THR A 4 7.98 -56.57 -26.53
C THR A 4 8.54 -55.19 -26.77
N ALA A 5 7.72 -54.32 -27.36
CA ALA A 5 8.04 -52.89 -27.43
C ALA A 5 7.86 -52.26 -26.04
N SER A 6 8.96 -51.91 -25.45
CA SER A 6 8.98 -51.17 -24.16
C SER A 6 8.61 -49.73 -24.47
N LEU A 7 7.40 -49.35 -24.13
CA LEU A 7 6.93 -47.96 -24.25
C LEU A 7 7.44 -47.18 -23.02
N LEU A 8 8.57 -46.53 -23.20
CA LEU A 8 9.08 -45.56 -22.21
C LEU A 8 8.19 -44.30 -22.25
N VAL A 9 7.23 -44.25 -21.35
CA VAL A 9 6.51 -43.03 -21.08
C VAL A 9 7.41 -42.10 -20.25
N VAL A 10 8.06 -41.18 -20.96
CA VAL A 10 8.78 -40.08 -20.31
C VAL A 10 7.73 -39.10 -19.79
N LEU A 11 7.40 -39.20 -18.52
CA LEU A 11 6.58 -38.23 -17.83
C LEU A 11 7.43 -37.01 -17.62
N ALA A 12 7.38 -36.06 -18.57
CA ALA A 12 7.97 -34.74 -18.36
C ALA A 12 7.12 -34.00 -17.34
N ALA A 13 7.56 -34.04 -16.08
CA ALA A 13 7.02 -33.18 -15.02
C ALA A 13 7.40 -31.74 -15.35
N LEU A 14 6.48 -31.01 -15.96
CA LEU A 14 6.56 -29.58 -16.09
C LEU A 14 6.44 -28.98 -14.67
N PHE A 15 7.59 -28.79 -14.04
CA PHE A 15 7.69 -27.92 -12.88
C PHE A 15 7.46 -26.51 -13.36
N THR A 16 6.22 -26.06 -13.35
CA THR A 16 5.91 -24.65 -13.40
C THR A 16 6.36 -24.05 -12.08
N MET A 17 7.55 -23.49 -12.06
CA MET A 17 7.97 -22.61 -10.98
C MET A 17 7.08 -21.38 -11.02
N SER A 18 5.99 -21.44 -10.30
CA SER A 18 5.24 -20.23 -9.94
C SER A 18 6.14 -19.43 -9.04
N SER A 19 6.86 -18.48 -9.62
CA SER A 19 7.53 -17.43 -8.86
C SER A 19 6.43 -16.64 -8.19
N THR A 20 6.12 -16.99 -6.95
CA THR A 20 5.31 -16.14 -6.09
C THR A 20 6.15 -14.91 -5.83
N PHE A 21 5.94 -13.85 -6.61
CA PHE A 21 6.39 -12.53 -6.27
C PHE A 21 5.67 -12.15 -4.98
N SER A 22 6.34 -12.39 -3.84
CA SER A 22 5.94 -11.84 -2.57
C SER A 22 6.24 -10.36 -2.63
N ALA A 23 5.25 -9.55 -3.05
CA ALA A 23 5.36 -8.11 -2.96
C ALA A 23 5.54 -7.75 -1.49
N GLU A 24 6.66 -7.11 -1.15
CA GLU A 24 6.92 -6.61 0.19
C GLU A 24 5.79 -5.65 0.59
N ALA A 25 5.26 -5.80 1.80
CA ALA A 25 4.17 -4.94 2.28
C ALA A 25 4.62 -3.48 2.29
N PRO A 26 3.79 -2.54 1.82
CA PRO A 26 4.13 -1.12 1.79
C PRO A 26 4.48 -0.60 3.19
N LYS A 27 5.68 -0.03 3.34
CA LYS A 27 6.18 0.47 4.64
C LYS A 27 5.63 1.85 4.99
N PHE A 28 5.51 2.70 4.00
CA PHE A 28 5.15 4.10 4.18
C PHE A 28 3.79 4.42 3.59
N GLY A 29 3.23 5.55 4.01
CA GLY A 29 1.94 6.00 3.52
C GLY A 29 1.90 6.23 2.02
N ALA A 30 2.94 6.82 1.44
CA ALA A 30 3.06 7.01 0.01
C ALA A 30 3.00 5.70 -0.76
N ASP A 31 3.69 4.67 -0.30
CA ASP A 31 3.68 3.35 -0.94
C ASP A 31 2.26 2.76 -0.97
N ARG A 32 1.50 2.92 0.12
CA ARG A 32 0.11 2.45 0.18
C ARG A 32 -0.81 3.22 -0.75
N HIS A 33 -0.59 4.52 -0.92
CA HIS A 33 -1.36 5.35 -1.84
C HIS A 33 -1.05 5.01 -3.29
N VAL A 34 0.22 4.88 -3.64
CA VAL A 34 0.65 4.48 -4.98
C VAL A 34 0.15 3.07 -5.34
N ALA A 35 0.19 2.13 -4.41
CA ALA A 35 -0.34 0.79 -4.60
C ALA A 35 -1.84 0.77 -4.92
N ARG A 36 -2.57 1.81 -4.54
CA ARG A 36 -4.00 2.00 -4.84
C ARG A 36 -4.26 2.86 -6.09
N GLY A 37 -3.22 3.16 -6.85
CA GLY A 37 -3.32 3.88 -8.10
C GLY A 37 -3.24 5.41 -7.99
N MET A 38 -2.83 5.96 -6.85
CA MET A 38 -2.63 7.40 -6.71
C MET A 38 -1.34 7.85 -7.37
N ALA A 39 -1.41 8.95 -8.10
CA ALA A 39 -0.25 9.58 -8.72
C ALA A 39 0.52 10.44 -7.71
N CYS A 40 1.84 10.58 -7.93
CA CYS A 40 2.68 11.47 -7.13
C CYS A 40 2.15 12.91 -7.09
N ALA A 41 1.57 13.39 -8.18
CA ALA A 41 0.96 14.71 -8.29
C ALA A 41 -0.20 14.94 -7.31
N SER A 42 -0.84 13.91 -6.81
CA SER A 42 -1.91 14.04 -5.81
C SER A 42 -1.44 14.66 -4.50
N CYS A 43 -0.14 14.50 -4.18
CA CYS A 43 0.50 15.07 -3.00
C CYS A 43 1.55 16.13 -3.34
N HIS A 44 2.24 15.99 -4.47
CA HIS A 44 3.40 16.82 -4.86
C HIS A 44 3.12 17.87 -5.93
N GLY A 45 1.87 18.24 -6.11
CA GLY A 45 1.48 19.27 -7.09
C GLY A 45 1.42 18.77 -8.54
N PRO A 46 1.05 19.66 -9.51
CA PRO A 46 0.67 19.25 -10.87
C PRO A 46 1.76 18.50 -11.64
N ASP A 47 3.04 18.77 -11.36
CA ASP A 47 4.19 18.08 -11.96
C ASP A 47 4.69 16.87 -11.14
N GLY A 48 4.10 16.63 -9.97
CA GLY A 48 4.48 15.56 -9.05
C GLY A 48 5.86 15.72 -8.40
N LYS A 49 6.44 16.92 -8.41
CA LYS A 49 7.83 17.16 -8.04
C LYS A 49 8.03 18.17 -6.92
N SER A 50 6.98 18.74 -6.36
CA SER A 50 7.14 19.69 -5.25
C SER A 50 7.86 19.01 -4.08
N PRO A 51 8.96 19.60 -3.57
CA PRO A 51 9.71 19.06 -2.46
C PRO A 51 9.05 19.28 -1.11
N GLU A 52 8.01 20.09 -1.06
CA GLU A 52 7.31 20.41 0.18
C GLU A 52 6.43 19.25 0.66
N TYR A 53 6.32 19.15 1.97
CA TYR A 53 5.37 18.22 2.58
C TYR A 53 3.93 18.63 2.22
N PRO A 54 3.07 17.70 1.83
CA PRO A 54 1.66 18.02 1.64
C PRO A 54 1.04 18.47 2.97
N ASP A 55 0.25 19.51 2.91
CA ASP A 55 -0.48 20.02 4.07
C ASP A 55 -1.69 19.15 4.44
N GLN A 56 -2.28 19.41 5.58
CA GLN A 56 -3.45 18.72 6.06
C GLN A 56 -4.60 18.78 5.05
N GLU A 57 -4.80 19.91 4.38
CA GLU A 57 -5.89 20.08 3.41
C GLU A 57 -5.75 19.13 2.23
N THR A 58 -4.55 18.86 1.79
CA THR A 58 -4.27 17.87 0.74
C THR A 58 -4.74 16.48 1.15
N CYS A 59 -4.47 16.07 2.36
CA CYS A 59 -4.92 14.79 2.91
C CYS A 59 -6.45 14.74 3.06
N LEU A 60 -7.05 15.82 3.51
CA LEU A 60 -8.49 15.93 3.78
C LEU A 60 -9.36 15.97 2.52
N LYS A 61 -8.79 16.11 1.35
CA LYS A 61 -9.54 15.94 0.07
C LYS A 61 -10.11 14.54 -0.08
N CYS A 62 -9.47 13.55 0.52
CA CYS A 62 -9.90 12.15 0.44
C CYS A 62 -10.20 11.56 1.83
N HIS A 63 -9.52 12.04 2.87
CA HIS A 63 -9.72 11.59 4.24
C HIS A 63 -10.58 12.59 5.01
N GLN A 64 -11.75 12.16 5.45
CA GLN A 64 -12.63 12.99 6.24
C GLN A 64 -12.27 12.90 7.72
N LYS A 65 -12.10 14.04 8.37
CA LYS A 65 -11.66 14.12 9.76
C LYS A 65 -12.60 13.40 10.72
N ASP A 66 -13.89 13.59 10.58
CA ASP A 66 -14.89 12.93 11.43
C ASP A 66 -14.86 11.40 11.28
N ALA A 67 -14.63 10.90 10.07
CA ALA A 67 -14.47 9.49 9.83
C ALA A 67 -13.19 8.93 10.48
N LEU A 68 -12.11 9.70 10.48
CA LEU A 68 -10.86 9.32 11.16
C LEU A 68 -11.03 9.30 12.68
N ILE A 69 -11.71 10.29 13.25
CA ILE A 69 -12.03 10.34 14.67
C ILE A 69 -12.83 9.10 15.08
N GLU A 70 -13.85 8.76 14.32
CA GLU A 70 -14.69 7.60 14.60
C GLU A 70 -13.93 6.28 14.49
N LYS A 71 -13.12 6.13 13.44
CA LYS A 71 -12.29 4.93 13.25
C LYS A 71 -11.26 4.69 14.35
N THR A 72 -10.74 5.77 14.92
CA THR A 72 -9.63 5.71 15.88
C THR A 72 -10.05 5.89 17.33
N LYS A 73 -11.33 6.02 17.61
CA LYS A 73 -11.86 6.23 18.97
C LYS A 73 -11.48 5.16 19.99
N ALA A 74 -11.23 3.94 19.53
CA ALA A 74 -10.90 2.81 20.40
C ALA A 74 -9.39 2.50 20.49
N ILE A 75 -8.52 3.29 19.83
CA ILE A 75 -7.07 3.02 19.80
C ILE A 75 -6.43 3.30 21.17
N GLY A 76 -6.93 4.26 21.90
CA GLY A 76 -6.40 4.59 23.22
C GLY A 76 -7.27 5.61 23.95
N PRO A 77 -6.82 6.07 25.13
CA PRO A 77 -7.58 7.03 25.94
C PRO A 77 -7.67 8.42 25.28
N VAL A 78 -6.78 8.70 24.34
CA VAL A 78 -6.71 9.96 23.61
C VAL A 78 -6.85 9.69 22.12
N ASN A 79 -7.79 10.37 21.47
CA ASN A 79 -7.95 10.27 20.02
C ASN A 79 -6.96 11.21 19.32
N PRO A 80 -6.03 10.67 18.48
CA PRO A 80 -4.99 11.49 17.83
C PRO A 80 -5.54 12.43 16.75
N HIS A 81 -6.76 12.22 16.29
CA HIS A 81 -7.40 13.06 15.28
C HIS A 81 -8.34 14.12 15.85
N LYS A 82 -8.50 14.12 17.17
CA LYS A 82 -9.34 15.07 17.88
C LYS A 82 -8.50 16.12 18.59
N ALA A 83 -8.98 17.36 18.65
CA ALA A 83 -8.31 18.43 19.39
C ALA A 83 -8.01 18.03 20.85
N PRO A 84 -6.87 18.44 21.42
CA PRO A 84 -5.79 19.28 20.87
C PRO A 84 -4.73 18.54 20.03
N HIS A 85 -4.91 17.26 19.73
CA HIS A 85 -3.91 16.40 19.07
C HIS A 85 -4.04 16.36 17.53
N ASN A 86 -4.88 17.19 16.97
CA ASN A 86 -5.20 17.21 15.53
C ASN A 86 -4.29 18.13 14.71
N GLY A 87 -2.98 18.04 14.90
CA GLY A 87 -1.98 18.77 14.11
C GLY A 87 -1.88 18.28 12.66
N GLU A 88 -0.85 18.74 11.95
CA GLU A 88 -0.58 18.31 10.58
C GLU A 88 -0.43 16.78 10.49
N CYS A 89 -1.00 16.19 9.47
CA CYS A 89 -1.03 14.73 9.31
C CYS A 89 0.37 14.12 9.23
N THR A 90 1.29 14.81 8.58
CA THR A 90 2.68 14.37 8.39
C THR A 90 3.54 14.43 9.64
N LEU A 91 3.07 15.04 10.72
CA LEU A 91 3.76 14.99 12.01
C LEU A 91 3.77 13.60 12.62
N CYS A 92 2.78 12.79 12.32
CA CYS A 92 2.63 11.43 12.85
C CYS A 92 2.65 10.36 11.73
N HIS A 93 2.17 10.71 10.55
CA HIS A 93 2.09 9.78 9.42
C HIS A 93 3.24 9.98 8.45
N LEU A 94 4.21 9.07 8.50
CA LEU A 94 5.33 9.06 7.56
C LEU A 94 4.85 8.60 6.18
N GLN A 95 5.08 9.43 5.16
CA GLN A 95 4.69 9.13 3.79
C GLN A 95 5.84 8.50 2.98
N HIS A 96 7.06 8.79 3.36
CA HIS A 96 8.26 8.18 2.77
C HIS A 96 9.21 7.68 3.83
#